data_cbac6ef557752aa26ae43b33d614c851
#
_entry.id   cbac6ef557752aa26ae43b33d614c851
#
_cell.length_a   1.000
_cell.length_b   1.000
_cell.length_c   1.000
_cell.angle_alpha   90.00
_cell.angle_beta   90.00
_cell.angle_gamma   90.00
#
_symmetry.space_group_name_H-M   'P 1'
#
loop_
_entity.id
_entity.type
_entity.pdbx_description
1 polymer ?
#
loop_
_entity_poly.entity_id
_entity_poly.type
_entity_poly.pdbx_seq_one_letter_code
_entity_poly.pdbx_strand_id
1 'polypeptide(L)'
;TQFLRLLYLSLYFTIINGTETEDGEIIEFKSANPFSFYHIITDLDNQPPQDAYGILRMPIDNIDYPVPLILGVNGSKNWADHHLEYMKMYRETGFATFELQSFNSRNVKSTVGEQISVTTAMMILDAYKALEILTDDPRIDISNVAITGWSLGGGVALFSAWEPLISAIDVEPMFSAHLAFYPPCLVDLDLIDFSSAPIHILIGELDDWVTASACEDLVSDLASEGANIDITIYENAHHGFDRKGPLRVEKEGYATGNCHFRMRPDGALLMNF
;
A
#
# COMPACT_ATOMS: atom_id res chain seq x y z
N THR A 1 -5.52 45.25 27.63
CA THR A 1 -6.51 44.35 26.99
C THR A 1 -5.98 43.66 25.73
N GLN A 2 -4.69 43.80 25.39
CA GLN A 2 -4.03 43.14 24.26
C GLN A 2 -3.16 41.93 24.71
N PHE A 3 -2.99 41.72 26.01
CA PHE A 3 -2.17 40.64 26.59
C PHE A 3 -2.93 39.32 26.81
N LEU A 4 -4.27 39.30 26.70
CA LEU A 4 -5.07 38.08 26.90
C LEU A 4 -5.40 37.32 25.62
N ARG A 5 -5.03 37.82 24.43
CA ARG A 5 -5.23 37.10 23.13
C ARG A 5 -4.06 36.24 22.69
N LEU A 6 -2.91 36.32 23.35
CA LEU A 6 -1.71 35.52 23.06
C LEU A 6 -1.61 34.22 23.88
N LEU A 7 -2.50 33.98 24.83
CA LEU A 7 -2.52 32.80 25.71
C LEU A 7 -3.54 31.73 25.29
N TYR A 8 -4.37 31.98 24.24
CA TYR A 8 -5.37 31.02 23.75
C TYR A 8 -5.02 30.34 22.42
N LEU A 9 -3.83 30.61 21.86
CA LEU A 9 -3.33 29.99 20.63
C LEU A 9 -2.28 28.89 20.87
N SER A 10 -2.05 28.48 22.13
CA SER A 10 -0.99 27.49 22.45
C SER A 10 -1.51 26.16 22.97
N LEU A 11 -2.75 25.76 22.69
CA LEU A 11 -3.37 24.58 23.31
C LEU A 11 -4.06 23.61 22.31
N TYR A 12 -3.70 23.63 21.03
CA TYR A 12 -4.08 22.56 20.08
C TYR A 12 -2.91 22.26 19.13
N PHE A 13 -1.70 22.04 19.66
CA PHE A 13 -0.74 21.18 19.02
C PHE A 13 -0.94 19.79 19.62
N THR A 14 -1.74 18.95 18.96
CA THR A 14 -1.61 17.52 19.12
C THR A 14 -0.18 17.22 18.69
N ILE A 15 0.67 16.89 19.65
CA ILE A 15 2.05 16.48 19.38
C ILE A 15 1.92 15.17 18.63
N ILE A 16 2.06 15.20 17.30
CA ILE A 16 2.42 14.02 16.54
C ILE A 16 3.77 13.61 17.15
N ASN A 17 3.80 12.50 17.89
CA ASN A 17 5.02 11.99 18.49
C ASN A 17 5.91 11.45 17.37
N GLY A 18 6.56 12.34 16.64
CA GLY A 18 7.58 12.03 15.64
C GLY A 18 8.97 12.18 16.24
N THR A 19 9.80 11.17 16.13
CA THR A 19 11.24 11.28 16.34
C THR A 19 11.89 11.48 14.98
N GLU A 20 12.51 12.65 14.75
CA GLU A 20 13.29 12.89 13.53
C GLU A 20 14.46 11.89 13.46
N THR A 21 14.56 11.14 12.38
CA THR A 21 15.77 10.44 11.97
C THR A 21 16.52 11.33 10.96
N GLU A 22 17.82 11.10 10.71
CA GLU A 22 18.65 11.92 9.81
C GLU A 22 18.00 12.25 8.45
N ASP A 23 16.95 11.47 8.02
CA ASP A 23 16.26 11.61 6.73
C ASP A 23 14.72 11.54 6.79
N GLY A 24 14.06 11.54 7.95
CA GLY A 24 12.59 11.44 8.01
C GLY A 24 12.02 11.39 9.41
N GLU A 25 10.70 11.60 9.49
CA GLU A 25 9.90 11.66 10.70
C GLU A 25 9.14 10.35 10.90
N ILE A 26 9.30 9.72 12.07
CA ILE A 26 8.57 8.49 12.41
C ILE A 26 7.18 8.89 12.90
N ILE A 27 6.15 8.41 12.22
CA ILE A 27 4.75 8.58 12.60
C ILE A 27 4.21 7.24 13.07
N GLU A 28 3.86 7.17 14.35
CA GLU A 28 3.28 5.97 14.98
C GLU A 28 1.76 6.04 14.95
N PHE A 29 1.10 4.89 14.74
CA PHE A 29 -0.35 4.79 14.74
C PHE A 29 -0.84 3.42 15.24
N LYS A 30 -2.11 3.34 15.60
CA LYS A 30 -2.76 2.08 16.01
C LYS A 30 -3.34 1.38 14.81
N SER A 31 -3.12 0.07 14.73
CA SER A 31 -3.63 -0.84 13.71
C SER A 31 -4.04 -2.18 14.36
N ALA A 32 -4.26 -3.19 13.55
CA ALA A 32 -4.56 -4.55 14.00
C ALA A 32 -3.92 -5.61 13.08
N ASN A 33 -4.11 -6.88 13.40
CA ASN A 33 -3.56 -8.02 12.66
C ASN A 33 -4.66 -8.89 12.01
N PRO A 34 -5.51 -8.37 11.10
CA PRO A 34 -6.43 -9.19 10.35
C PRO A 34 -5.65 -10.13 9.41
N PHE A 35 -5.87 -11.43 9.52
CA PHE A 35 -5.13 -12.40 8.71
C PHE A 35 -5.52 -12.36 7.22
N SER A 36 -6.77 -12.07 6.89
CA SER A 36 -7.31 -12.04 5.54
C SER A 36 -8.33 -10.92 5.36
N PHE A 37 -8.76 -10.66 4.12
CA PHE A 37 -9.82 -9.70 3.82
C PHE A 37 -11.13 -10.05 4.52
N TYR A 38 -11.42 -11.35 4.69
CA TYR A 38 -12.57 -11.81 5.48
C TYR A 38 -12.57 -11.24 6.91
N HIS A 39 -11.41 -11.21 7.57
CA HIS A 39 -11.30 -10.65 8.93
C HIS A 39 -11.49 -9.14 8.96
N ILE A 40 -11.07 -8.41 7.92
CA ILE A 40 -11.35 -6.97 7.82
C ILE A 40 -12.86 -6.74 7.66
N ILE A 41 -13.50 -7.49 6.73
CA ILE A 41 -14.88 -7.23 6.34
C ILE A 41 -15.88 -7.71 7.41
N THR A 42 -15.58 -8.79 8.12
CA THR A 42 -16.59 -9.43 8.99
C THR A 42 -16.29 -9.35 10.48
N ASP A 43 -15.07 -9.06 10.89
CA ASP A 43 -14.64 -9.19 12.30
C ASP A 43 -13.46 -8.27 12.67
N LEU A 44 -13.41 -7.04 12.11
CA LEU A 44 -12.28 -6.13 12.31
C LEU A 44 -12.08 -5.73 13.77
N ASP A 45 -13.14 -5.46 14.50
CA ASP A 45 -13.10 -5.00 15.90
C ASP A 45 -12.48 -6.04 16.86
N ASN A 46 -12.50 -7.32 16.51
CA ASN A 46 -11.95 -8.39 17.32
C ASN A 46 -10.53 -8.81 16.91
N GLN A 47 -9.93 -8.14 15.92
CA GLN A 47 -8.58 -8.49 15.51
C GLN A 47 -7.53 -8.05 16.52
N PRO A 48 -6.45 -8.84 16.72
CA PRO A 48 -5.39 -8.49 17.68
C PRO A 48 -4.80 -7.11 17.36
N PRO A 49 -4.68 -6.20 18.35
CA PRO A 49 -4.14 -4.87 18.14
C PRO A 49 -2.67 -4.89 17.74
N GLN A 50 -2.26 -3.93 16.93
CA GLN A 50 -0.89 -3.73 16.48
C GLN A 50 -0.49 -2.26 16.56
N ASP A 51 0.64 -1.99 17.19
CA ASP A 51 1.31 -0.70 17.08
C ASP A 51 2.13 -0.69 15.79
N ALA A 52 1.77 0.20 14.86
CA ALA A 52 2.43 0.33 13.58
C ALA A 52 3.04 1.72 13.40
N TYR A 53 3.94 1.87 12.42
CA TYR A 53 4.53 3.15 12.11
C TYR A 53 4.94 3.23 10.64
N GLY A 54 5.21 4.43 10.19
CA GLY A 54 5.84 4.72 8.92
C GLY A 54 6.81 5.88 9.03
N ILE A 55 7.55 6.14 7.96
CA ILE A 55 8.54 7.21 7.89
C ILE A 55 8.05 8.25 6.89
N LEU A 56 7.67 9.42 7.39
CA LEU A 56 7.27 10.57 6.57
C LEU A 56 8.53 11.35 6.16
N ARG A 57 8.65 11.63 4.86
CA ARG A 57 9.67 12.52 4.32
C ARG A 57 9.03 13.56 3.43
N MET A 58 9.42 14.80 3.65
CA MET A 58 8.93 15.93 2.87
C MET A 58 9.68 16.05 1.52
N PRO A 59 9.17 16.80 0.54
CA PRO A 59 9.87 17.10 -0.70
C PRO A 59 11.28 17.65 -0.45
N ILE A 60 12.21 17.36 -1.38
CA ILE A 60 13.62 17.77 -1.25
C ILE A 60 13.79 19.27 -1.42
N ASP A 61 13.03 19.88 -2.32
CA ASP A 61 13.04 21.32 -2.55
C ASP A 61 12.05 22.05 -1.65
N ASN A 62 12.30 23.35 -1.40
CA ASN A 62 11.35 24.21 -0.70
C ASN A 62 10.12 24.42 -1.57
N ILE A 63 9.02 23.82 -1.17
CA ILE A 63 7.71 23.88 -1.85
C ILE A 63 6.69 24.49 -0.90
N ASP A 64 5.71 25.20 -1.44
CA ASP A 64 4.59 25.71 -0.67
C ASP A 64 3.68 24.56 -0.20
N TYR A 65 3.34 24.54 1.07
CA TYR A 65 2.42 23.55 1.65
C TYR A 65 0.96 23.95 1.49
N PRO A 66 0.00 22.99 1.49
CA PRO A 66 0.18 21.54 1.57
C PRO A 66 0.68 20.91 0.27
N VAL A 67 1.36 19.76 0.36
CA VAL A 67 1.88 18.99 -0.79
C VAL A 67 1.19 17.63 -0.92
N PRO A 68 1.04 17.08 -2.15
CA PRO A 68 0.54 15.72 -2.33
C PRO A 68 1.50 14.68 -1.74
N LEU A 69 0.98 13.51 -1.39
CA LEU A 69 1.74 12.44 -0.75
C LEU A 69 1.66 11.14 -1.53
N ILE A 70 2.76 10.38 -1.53
CA ILE A 70 2.79 9.00 -1.99
C ILE A 70 3.10 8.07 -0.81
N LEU A 71 2.14 7.22 -0.46
CA LEU A 71 2.32 6.15 0.51
C LEU A 71 2.91 4.94 -0.22
N GLY A 72 4.12 4.54 0.17
CA GLY A 72 4.83 3.40 -0.38
C GLY A 72 4.69 2.15 0.49
N VAL A 73 4.56 0.98 -0.16
CA VAL A 73 4.40 -0.32 0.49
C VAL A 73 5.41 -1.32 -0.06
N ASN A 74 6.25 -1.86 0.81
CA ASN A 74 7.33 -2.78 0.45
C ASN A 74 6.83 -4.16 -0.01
N GLY A 75 7.69 -4.89 -0.73
CA GLY A 75 7.45 -6.29 -1.11
C GLY A 75 7.79 -7.29 0.01
N SER A 76 7.65 -8.60 -0.30
CA SER A 76 7.86 -9.72 0.64
C SER A 76 9.25 -9.79 1.28
N LYS A 77 10.23 -9.08 0.77
CA LYS A 77 11.59 -8.97 1.32
C LYS A 77 11.83 -7.68 2.11
N ASN A 78 10.76 -7.00 2.54
CA ASN A 78 10.82 -5.69 3.18
C ASN A 78 11.32 -4.59 2.21
N TRP A 79 11.66 -3.42 2.71
CA TRP A 79 12.18 -2.31 1.92
C TRP A 79 13.53 -2.66 1.27
N ALA A 80 13.67 -2.31 0.00
CA ALA A 80 14.88 -2.52 -0.80
C ALA A 80 15.31 -1.22 -1.48
N ASP A 81 16.58 -1.14 -1.89
CA ASP A 81 17.19 0.09 -2.43
C ASP A 81 16.39 0.68 -3.60
N HIS A 82 15.88 -0.15 -4.53
CA HIS A 82 15.10 0.32 -5.67
C HIS A 82 13.76 0.96 -5.24
N HIS A 83 13.08 0.43 -4.22
CA HIS A 83 11.87 1.07 -3.65
C HIS A 83 12.22 2.47 -3.12
N LEU A 84 13.30 2.59 -2.34
CA LEU A 84 13.75 3.86 -1.77
C LEU A 84 14.21 4.86 -2.84
N GLU A 85 14.75 4.39 -3.96
CA GLU A 85 15.08 5.23 -5.12
C GLU A 85 13.81 5.83 -5.75
N TYR A 86 12.71 5.06 -5.89
CA TYR A 86 11.42 5.61 -6.33
C TYR A 86 10.86 6.62 -5.32
N MET A 87 10.88 6.29 -4.03
CA MET A 87 10.41 7.22 -3.00
C MET A 87 11.22 8.53 -3.02
N LYS A 88 12.53 8.45 -3.26
CA LYS A 88 13.38 9.64 -3.45
C LYS A 88 13.00 10.42 -4.71
N MET A 89 12.81 9.74 -5.84
CA MET A 89 12.39 10.36 -7.10
C MET A 89 11.05 11.13 -6.94
N TYR A 90 10.09 10.58 -6.22
CA TYR A 90 8.84 11.27 -5.92
C TYR A 90 9.08 12.55 -5.11
N ARG A 91 9.96 12.52 -4.10
CA ARG A 91 10.31 13.73 -3.33
C ARG A 91 11.02 14.79 -4.19
N GLU A 92 11.83 14.38 -5.14
CA GLU A 92 12.49 15.27 -6.12
C GLU A 92 11.48 15.94 -7.07
N THR A 93 10.28 15.36 -7.23
CA THR A 93 9.21 15.92 -8.05
C THR A 93 8.12 16.64 -7.26
N GLY A 94 8.33 16.87 -5.97
CA GLY A 94 7.47 17.71 -5.14
C GLY A 94 6.43 16.98 -4.29
N PHE A 95 6.45 15.65 -4.23
CA PHE A 95 5.59 14.87 -3.34
C PHE A 95 6.24 14.69 -1.96
N ALA A 96 5.44 14.70 -0.91
CA ALA A 96 5.83 14.02 0.31
C ALA A 96 5.77 12.50 0.11
N THR A 97 6.52 11.72 0.90
CA THR A 97 6.48 10.27 0.86
C THR A 97 6.29 9.68 2.25
N PHE A 98 5.50 8.62 2.34
CA PHE A 98 5.33 7.85 3.57
C PHE A 98 5.72 6.40 3.33
N GLU A 99 6.80 5.94 3.97
CA GLU A 99 7.28 4.56 3.88
C GLU A 99 6.63 3.73 4.97
N LEU A 100 5.61 2.95 4.63
CA LEU A 100 4.88 2.09 5.57
C LEU A 100 5.79 0.98 6.11
N GLN A 101 5.89 0.84 7.43
CA GLN A 101 6.82 -0.08 8.07
C GLN A 101 6.11 -1.32 8.68
N SER A 102 5.14 -1.89 7.98
CA SER A 102 4.33 -3.02 8.45
C SER A 102 5.15 -4.23 8.93
N PHE A 103 6.24 -4.53 8.21
CA PHE A 103 7.16 -5.63 8.57
C PHE A 103 7.95 -5.32 9.83
N ASN A 104 8.56 -4.15 9.89
CA ASN A 104 9.38 -3.74 11.03
C ASN A 104 8.52 -3.56 12.29
N SER A 105 7.28 -3.08 12.16
CA SER A 105 6.31 -3.00 13.26
C SER A 105 5.98 -4.36 13.88
N ARG A 106 6.13 -5.44 13.12
CA ARG A 106 5.89 -6.83 13.56
C ARG A 106 7.18 -7.63 13.78
N ASN A 107 8.36 -6.99 13.72
CA ASN A 107 9.67 -7.64 13.81
C ASN A 107 9.89 -8.74 12.75
N VAL A 108 9.27 -8.64 11.58
CA VAL A 108 9.41 -9.55 10.45
C VAL A 108 10.40 -8.97 9.45
N LYS A 109 11.33 -9.79 8.98
CA LYS A 109 12.33 -9.36 7.99
C LYS A 109 11.94 -9.70 6.57
N SER A 110 11.24 -10.80 6.39
CA SER A 110 10.81 -11.32 5.08
C SER A 110 9.67 -12.31 5.29
N THR A 111 8.73 -12.34 4.34
CA THR A 111 7.68 -13.36 4.27
C THR A 111 7.90 -14.34 3.11
N VAL A 112 9.01 -14.23 2.38
CA VAL A 112 9.38 -15.19 1.32
C VAL A 112 9.53 -16.57 1.95
N GLY A 113 8.84 -17.55 1.37
CA GLY A 113 8.82 -18.93 1.87
C GLY A 113 7.63 -19.25 2.81
N GLU A 114 6.86 -18.25 3.31
CA GLU A 114 5.72 -18.53 4.20
C GLU A 114 4.46 -17.66 3.95
N GLN A 115 4.61 -16.37 3.61
CA GLN A 115 3.57 -15.40 3.20
C GLN A 115 2.42 -15.20 4.22
N ILE A 116 2.62 -15.52 5.51
CA ILE A 116 1.57 -15.51 6.55
C ILE A 116 1.89 -14.63 7.76
N SER A 117 3.17 -14.34 8.05
CA SER A 117 3.55 -13.52 9.22
C SER A 117 3.14 -12.06 9.06
N VAL A 118 3.15 -11.53 7.82
CA VAL A 118 2.58 -10.25 7.44
C VAL A 118 1.82 -10.45 6.15
N THR A 119 0.50 -10.27 6.20
CA THR A 119 -0.40 -10.51 5.07
C THR A 119 -0.77 -9.22 4.36
N THR A 120 -1.28 -9.33 3.13
CA THR A 120 -1.85 -8.19 2.38
C THR A 120 -2.94 -7.48 3.19
N ALA A 121 -3.77 -8.22 3.92
CA ALA A 121 -4.83 -7.66 4.76
C ALA A 121 -4.28 -6.78 5.90
N MET A 122 -3.25 -7.25 6.61
CA MET A 122 -2.58 -6.45 7.66
C MET A 122 -2.02 -5.15 7.07
N MET A 123 -1.36 -5.22 5.91
CA MET A 123 -0.73 -4.07 5.27
C MET A 123 -1.76 -3.08 4.69
N ILE A 124 -2.89 -3.54 4.17
CA ILE A 124 -4.00 -2.67 3.73
C ILE A 124 -4.56 -1.90 4.93
N LEU A 125 -4.83 -2.59 6.04
CA LEU A 125 -5.31 -1.91 7.24
C LEU A 125 -4.29 -0.89 7.76
N ASP A 126 -3.01 -1.25 7.82
CA ASP A 126 -1.93 -0.33 8.21
C ASP A 126 -1.89 0.90 7.29
N ALA A 127 -2.06 0.71 5.96
CA ALA A 127 -2.04 1.81 4.99
C ALA A 127 -3.21 2.79 5.22
N TYR A 128 -4.41 2.29 5.47
CA TYR A 128 -5.57 3.15 5.79
C TYR A 128 -5.45 3.82 7.15
N LYS A 129 -4.93 3.13 8.17
CA LYS A 129 -4.69 3.74 9.49
C LYS A 129 -3.55 4.77 9.46
N ALA A 130 -2.56 4.61 8.59
CA ALA A 130 -1.57 5.64 8.31
C ALA A 130 -2.21 6.84 7.58
N LEU A 131 -3.08 6.61 6.60
CA LEU A 131 -3.80 7.68 5.91
C LEU A 131 -4.67 8.49 6.88
N GLU A 132 -5.38 7.82 7.79
CA GLU A 132 -6.20 8.44 8.84
C GLU A 132 -5.37 9.40 9.72
N ILE A 133 -4.22 8.97 10.25
CA ILE A 133 -3.38 9.84 11.11
C ILE A 133 -2.74 11.00 10.33
N LEU A 134 -2.46 10.83 9.04
CA LEU A 134 -1.88 11.86 8.19
C LEU A 134 -2.87 12.99 7.85
N THR A 135 -4.19 12.80 8.11
CA THR A 135 -5.18 13.88 7.96
C THR A 135 -4.92 15.06 8.89
N ASP A 136 -4.27 14.83 10.01
CA ASP A 136 -3.96 15.84 11.01
C ASP A 136 -2.69 16.66 10.67
N ASP A 137 -1.91 16.25 9.65
CA ASP A 137 -0.71 16.97 9.24
C ASP A 137 -1.03 18.08 8.22
N PRO A 138 -0.94 19.36 8.63
CA PRO A 138 -1.28 20.47 7.74
C PRO A 138 -0.31 20.65 6.56
N ARG A 139 0.80 19.93 6.53
CA ARG A 139 1.77 19.93 5.43
C ARG A 139 1.31 19.05 4.26
N ILE A 140 0.37 18.12 4.50
CA ILE A 140 -0.08 17.13 3.51
C ILE A 140 -1.40 17.56 2.88
N ASP A 141 -1.48 17.55 1.56
CA ASP A 141 -2.74 17.64 0.83
C ASP A 141 -3.42 16.27 0.83
N ILE A 142 -4.24 16.05 1.84
CA ILE A 142 -4.89 14.76 2.08
C ILE A 142 -5.88 14.34 0.96
N SER A 143 -6.32 15.29 0.13
CA SER A 143 -7.15 14.99 -1.05
C SER A 143 -6.36 14.42 -2.23
N ASN A 144 -5.03 14.48 -2.16
CA ASN A 144 -4.09 14.05 -3.19
C ASN A 144 -3.05 13.07 -2.62
N VAL A 145 -3.52 11.96 -2.06
CA VAL A 145 -2.66 10.86 -1.55
C VAL A 145 -2.77 9.65 -2.46
N ALA A 146 -1.67 9.28 -3.11
CA ALA A 146 -1.57 8.04 -3.89
C ALA A 146 -0.93 6.91 -3.06
N ILE A 147 -1.27 5.66 -3.40
CA ILE A 147 -0.59 4.48 -2.86
C ILE A 147 0.20 3.77 -3.96
N THR A 148 1.43 3.38 -3.65
CA THR A 148 2.27 2.57 -4.54
C THR A 148 2.88 1.39 -3.78
N GLY A 149 3.13 0.29 -4.45
CA GLY A 149 3.73 -0.88 -3.80
C GLY A 149 4.30 -1.90 -4.76
N TRP A 150 5.17 -2.76 -4.23
CA TRP A 150 5.95 -3.73 -5.01
C TRP A 150 5.63 -5.15 -4.60
N SER A 151 5.30 -6.03 -5.55
CA SER A 151 5.01 -7.46 -5.30
C SER A 151 3.86 -7.62 -4.29
N LEU A 152 4.10 -8.14 -3.09
CA LEU A 152 3.12 -8.17 -1.99
C LEU A 152 2.52 -6.78 -1.75
N GLY A 153 3.36 -5.74 -1.68
CA GLY A 153 2.92 -4.35 -1.58
C GLY A 153 2.17 -3.86 -2.82
N GLY A 154 2.47 -4.40 -4.00
CA GLY A 154 1.68 -4.18 -5.22
C GLY A 154 0.26 -4.69 -5.07
N GLY A 155 0.09 -5.86 -4.43
CA GLY A 155 -1.23 -6.37 -4.05
C GLY A 155 -1.96 -5.45 -3.05
N VAL A 156 -1.22 -4.86 -2.11
CA VAL A 156 -1.79 -3.84 -1.20
C VAL A 156 -2.27 -2.63 -1.98
N ALA A 157 -1.45 -2.08 -2.89
CA ALA A 157 -1.83 -0.94 -3.72
C ALA A 157 -3.05 -1.25 -4.60
N LEU A 158 -3.14 -2.44 -5.19
CA LEU A 158 -4.26 -2.86 -6.02
C LEU A 158 -5.56 -3.02 -5.21
N PHE A 159 -5.53 -3.85 -4.17
CA PHE A 159 -6.75 -4.20 -3.42
C PHE A 159 -7.18 -3.16 -2.40
N SER A 160 -6.36 -2.17 -2.07
CA SER A 160 -6.82 -1.00 -1.31
C SER A 160 -7.87 -0.14 -2.06
N ALA A 161 -8.08 -0.39 -3.36
CA ALA A 161 -9.17 0.21 -4.13
C ALA A 161 -10.49 -0.59 -4.08
N TRP A 162 -10.53 -1.78 -3.47
CA TRP A 162 -11.72 -2.63 -3.46
C TRP A 162 -12.74 -2.16 -2.41
N GLU A 163 -13.94 -1.76 -2.88
CA GLU A 163 -14.96 -1.11 -2.05
C GLU A 163 -15.41 -1.91 -0.81
N PRO A 164 -15.51 -3.25 -0.83
CA PRO A 164 -15.81 -3.99 0.39
C PRO A 164 -14.79 -3.81 1.52
N LEU A 165 -13.51 -3.62 1.20
CA LEU A 165 -12.48 -3.32 2.20
C LEU A 165 -12.58 -1.88 2.68
N ILE A 166 -12.73 -0.93 1.76
CA ILE A 166 -12.88 0.50 2.06
C ILE A 166 -14.06 0.71 3.03
N SER A 167 -15.22 0.16 2.66
CA SER A 167 -16.45 0.26 3.47
C SER A 167 -16.30 -0.38 4.85
N ALA A 168 -15.56 -1.48 4.97
CA ALA A 168 -15.38 -2.18 6.24
C ALA A 168 -14.37 -1.49 7.17
N ILE A 169 -13.34 -0.85 6.61
CA ILE A 169 -12.35 -0.10 7.39
C ILE A 169 -12.93 1.25 7.87
N ASP A 170 -13.89 1.80 7.10
CA ASP A 170 -14.66 3.03 7.41
C ASP A 170 -13.76 4.23 7.77
N VAL A 171 -12.77 4.49 6.90
CA VAL A 171 -11.83 5.61 7.04
C VAL A 171 -11.99 6.58 5.88
N GLU A 172 -12.05 7.86 6.19
CA GLU A 172 -11.95 8.98 5.26
C GLU A 172 -10.67 9.77 5.57
N PRO A 173 -9.89 10.19 4.58
CA PRO A 173 -10.10 10.08 3.12
C PRO A 173 -9.65 8.74 2.51
N MET A 174 -9.93 8.57 1.21
CA MET A 174 -9.47 7.42 0.40
C MET A 174 -8.24 7.79 -0.43
N PHE A 175 -7.52 6.78 -0.94
CA PHE A 175 -6.45 7.00 -1.90
C PHE A 175 -6.97 7.55 -3.21
N SER A 176 -6.30 8.57 -3.75
CA SER A 176 -6.66 9.24 -5.01
C SER A 176 -6.09 8.57 -6.26
N ALA A 177 -5.13 7.66 -6.11
CA ALA A 177 -4.55 6.86 -7.20
C ALA A 177 -3.80 5.64 -6.64
N HIS A 178 -3.73 4.57 -7.43
CA HIS A 178 -3.11 3.30 -7.07
C HIS A 178 -2.11 2.88 -8.15
N LEU A 179 -0.84 2.71 -7.79
CA LEU A 179 0.22 2.24 -8.68
C LEU A 179 0.80 0.92 -8.15
N ALA A 180 0.52 -0.17 -8.82
CA ALA A 180 0.88 -1.52 -8.41
C ALA A 180 2.01 -2.10 -9.28
N PHE A 181 3.19 -2.30 -8.71
CA PHE A 181 4.31 -2.97 -9.38
C PHE A 181 4.20 -4.48 -9.17
N TYR A 182 4.07 -5.21 -10.26
CA TYR A 182 3.99 -6.68 -10.33
C TYR A 182 3.17 -7.30 -9.17
N PRO A 183 1.88 -6.91 -9.04
CA PRO A 183 1.00 -7.38 -7.98
C PRO A 183 0.58 -8.83 -8.19
N PRO A 184 0.22 -9.59 -7.13
CA PRO A 184 -0.45 -10.86 -7.28
C PRO A 184 -1.90 -10.66 -7.76
N CYS A 185 -2.20 -11.03 -9.02
CA CYS A 185 -3.50 -10.88 -9.67
C CYS A 185 -4.30 -12.21 -9.74
N LEU A 186 -3.98 -13.19 -8.91
CA LEU A 186 -4.46 -14.58 -9.01
C LEU A 186 -5.86 -14.81 -8.42
N VAL A 187 -6.73 -13.83 -8.50
CA VAL A 187 -8.02 -13.84 -7.81
C VAL A 187 -9.16 -13.49 -8.77
N ASP A 188 -10.10 -14.42 -8.93
CA ASP A 188 -11.41 -14.16 -9.54
C ASP A 188 -12.34 -13.56 -8.48
N LEU A 189 -12.88 -12.38 -8.71
CA LEU A 189 -13.73 -11.67 -7.77
C LEU A 189 -15.22 -11.96 -8.04
N ASP A 190 -15.96 -12.42 -7.02
CA ASP A 190 -17.43 -12.54 -7.12
C ASP A 190 -18.15 -11.19 -7.12
N LEU A 191 -17.49 -10.15 -6.61
CA LEU A 191 -17.96 -8.77 -6.61
C LEU A 191 -16.85 -7.85 -7.11
N ILE A 192 -17.04 -7.32 -8.31
CA ILE A 192 -16.18 -6.30 -8.89
C ILE A 192 -16.79 -4.95 -8.53
N ASP A 193 -16.28 -4.36 -7.45
CA ASP A 193 -16.68 -3.05 -6.96
C ASP A 193 -15.43 -2.34 -6.45
N PHE A 194 -14.95 -1.36 -7.22
CA PHE A 194 -13.70 -0.64 -6.97
C PHE A 194 -13.96 0.85 -6.94
N SER A 195 -13.16 1.57 -6.16
CA SER A 195 -13.22 3.03 -6.11
C SER A 195 -13.02 3.63 -7.51
N SER A 196 -13.47 4.86 -7.71
CA SER A 196 -13.30 5.56 -8.98
C SER A 196 -11.86 6.05 -9.23
N ALA A 197 -10.98 5.93 -8.24
CA ALA A 197 -9.57 6.32 -8.34
C ALA A 197 -8.86 5.49 -9.43
N PRO A 198 -7.95 6.09 -10.22
CA PRO A 198 -7.21 5.36 -11.23
C PRO A 198 -6.28 4.31 -10.61
N ILE A 199 -6.27 3.13 -11.20
CA ILE A 199 -5.39 2.01 -10.86
C ILE A 199 -4.48 1.74 -12.05
N HIS A 200 -3.18 1.66 -11.85
CA HIS A 200 -2.24 1.29 -12.90
C HIS A 200 -1.33 0.15 -12.45
N ILE A 201 -1.31 -0.94 -13.23
CA ILE A 201 -0.45 -2.10 -12.98
C ILE A 201 0.77 -2.05 -13.91
N LEU A 202 1.96 -2.28 -13.35
CA LEU A 202 3.21 -2.43 -14.07
C LEU A 202 3.73 -3.85 -13.84
N ILE A 203 3.89 -4.67 -14.90
CA ILE A 203 4.30 -6.07 -14.75
C ILE A 203 5.26 -6.47 -15.87
N GLY A 204 6.13 -7.44 -15.58
CA GLY A 204 7.02 -8.03 -16.58
C GLY A 204 6.35 -9.19 -17.35
N GLU A 205 6.56 -9.25 -18.66
CA GLU A 205 6.05 -10.32 -19.53
C GLU A 205 6.49 -11.72 -19.07
N LEU A 206 7.72 -11.82 -18.56
CA LEU A 206 8.35 -13.08 -18.14
C LEU A 206 8.30 -13.26 -16.60
N ASP A 207 7.35 -12.61 -15.93
CA ASP A 207 7.16 -12.77 -14.50
C ASP A 207 6.65 -14.20 -14.21
N ASP A 208 7.46 -15.00 -13.50
CA ASP A 208 7.17 -16.38 -13.14
C ASP A 208 6.71 -16.55 -11.68
N TRP A 209 6.65 -15.46 -10.92
CA TRP A 209 6.07 -15.44 -9.57
C TRP A 209 4.57 -15.13 -9.62
N VAL A 210 4.24 -14.04 -10.29
CA VAL A 210 2.88 -13.57 -10.54
C VAL A 210 2.77 -13.30 -12.03
N THR A 211 1.98 -14.09 -12.74
CA THR A 211 2.00 -14.05 -14.20
C THR A 211 1.34 -12.81 -14.78
N ALA A 212 1.90 -12.25 -15.85
CA ALA A 212 1.32 -11.13 -16.57
C ALA A 212 -0.10 -11.47 -17.08
N SER A 213 -0.32 -12.70 -17.56
CA SER A 213 -1.63 -13.13 -18.03
C SER A 213 -2.73 -13.06 -16.96
N ALA A 214 -2.42 -13.41 -15.70
CA ALA A 214 -3.39 -13.28 -14.62
C ALA A 214 -3.76 -11.80 -14.35
N CYS A 215 -2.80 -10.87 -14.48
CA CYS A 215 -3.09 -9.46 -14.37
C CYS A 215 -3.85 -8.92 -15.58
N GLU A 216 -3.60 -9.41 -16.80
CA GLU A 216 -4.39 -9.05 -17.99
C GLU A 216 -5.86 -9.50 -17.85
N ASP A 217 -6.08 -10.72 -17.38
CA ASP A 217 -7.43 -11.25 -17.14
C ASP A 217 -8.15 -10.42 -16.08
N LEU A 218 -7.51 -10.16 -14.92
CA LEU A 218 -8.09 -9.34 -13.86
C LEU A 218 -8.42 -7.91 -14.35
N VAL A 219 -7.50 -7.26 -15.07
CA VAL A 219 -7.72 -5.91 -15.63
C VAL A 219 -8.87 -5.90 -16.62
N SER A 220 -8.97 -6.93 -17.48
CA SER A 220 -10.08 -7.08 -18.43
C SER A 220 -11.42 -7.18 -17.71
N ASP A 221 -11.50 -7.99 -16.65
CA ASP A 221 -12.72 -8.18 -15.86
C ASP A 221 -13.11 -6.88 -15.13
N LEU A 222 -12.17 -6.24 -14.44
CA LEU A 222 -12.41 -4.99 -13.72
C LEU A 222 -12.84 -3.86 -14.67
N ALA A 223 -12.15 -3.71 -15.81
CA ALA A 223 -12.48 -2.69 -16.80
C ALA A 223 -13.87 -2.92 -17.43
N SER A 224 -14.28 -4.18 -17.65
CA SER A 224 -15.59 -4.53 -18.20
C SER A 224 -16.74 -4.12 -17.28
N GLU A 225 -16.49 -4.07 -15.97
CA GLU A 225 -17.44 -3.61 -14.93
C GLU A 225 -17.29 -2.11 -14.61
N GLY A 226 -16.40 -1.40 -15.32
CA GLY A 226 -16.29 0.05 -15.26
C GLY A 226 -15.25 0.60 -14.29
N ALA A 227 -14.38 -0.23 -13.72
CA ALA A 227 -13.25 0.23 -12.92
C ALA A 227 -12.26 1.03 -13.79
N ASN A 228 -11.69 2.10 -13.22
CA ASN A 228 -10.68 2.92 -13.87
C ASN A 228 -9.29 2.28 -13.72
N ILE A 229 -9.03 1.24 -14.50
CA ILE A 229 -7.81 0.42 -14.39
C ILE A 229 -7.12 0.25 -15.74
N ASP A 230 -5.79 0.24 -15.72
CA ASP A 230 -4.93 0.01 -16.88
C ASP A 230 -3.68 -0.80 -16.49
N ILE A 231 -3.01 -1.40 -17.47
CA ILE A 231 -1.83 -2.24 -17.31
C ILE A 231 -0.74 -1.91 -18.33
N THR A 232 0.50 -1.87 -17.87
CA THR A 232 1.69 -1.84 -18.74
C THR A 232 2.49 -3.11 -18.55
N ILE A 233 2.68 -3.88 -19.65
CA ILE A 233 3.50 -5.07 -19.69
C ILE A 233 4.85 -4.73 -20.30
N TYR A 234 5.93 -5.01 -19.59
CA TYR A 234 7.29 -4.78 -20.05
C TYR A 234 7.83 -6.04 -20.72
N GLU A 235 8.10 -5.95 -22.01
CA GLU A 235 8.66 -7.06 -22.82
C GLU A 235 9.98 -7.58 -22.21
N ASN A 236 10.16 -8.89 -22.19
CA ASN A 236 11.35 -9.59 -21.70
C ASN A 236 11.72 -9.27 -20.23
N ALA A 237 10.84 -8.66 -19.46
CA ALA A 237 11.05 -8.33 -18.05
C ALA A 237 10.52 -9.44 -17.13
N HIS A 238 11.26 -9.70 -16.04
CA HIS A 238 10.90 -10.66 -14.98
C HIS A 238 10.37 -9.96 -13.75
N HIS A 239 9.98 -10.73 -12.71
CA HIS A 239 9.58 -10.20 -11.40
C HIS A 239 10.65 -9.29 -10.81
N GLY A 240 10.28 -8.10 -10.37
CA GLY A 240 11.23 -7.10 -9.86
C GLY A 240 12.14 -6.53 -10.94
N PHE A 241 11.61 -6.28 -12.14
CA PHE A 241 12.35 -5.76 -13.32
C PHE A 241 13.00 -4.39 -13.07
N ASP A 242 12.54 -3.66 -12.11
CA ASP A 242 13.03 -2.34 -11.69
C ASP A 242 14.23 -2.40 -10.75
N ARG A 243 14.68 -3.60 -10.39
CA ARG A 243 15.86 -3.81 -9.53
C ARG A 243 17.16 -3.70 -10.34
N LYS A 244 18.17 -3.14 -9.73
CA LYS A 244 19.52 -3.14 -10.29
C LYS A 244 20.21 -4.49 -10.10
N GLY A 245 20.94 -4.92 -11.13
CA GLY A 245 21.78 -6.13 -11.07
C GLY A 245 21.27 -7.27 -11.94
N PRO A 246 21.99 -8.41 -11.95
CA PRO A 246 21.65 -9.55 -12.78
C PRO A 246 20.39 -10.28 -12.28
N LEU A 247 19.70 -10.93 -13.22
CA LEU A 247 18.60 -11.86 -12.91
C LEU A 247 19.09 -12.95 -11.94
N ARG A 248 18.26 -13.27 -10.95
CA ARG A 248 18.56 -14.27 -9.92
C ARG A 248 17.38 -15.19 -9.70
N VAL A 249 17.66 -16.46 -9.42
CA VAL A 249 16.65 -17.42 -8.97
C VAL A 249 16.49 -17.30 -7.46
N GLU A 250 15.25 -17.05 -7.02
CA GLU A 250 14.89 -17.11 -5.60
C GLU A 250 14.39 -18.52 -5.26
N LYS A 251 15.18 -19.25 -4.47
CA LYS A 251 14.90 -20.66 -4.15
C LYS A 251 13.67 -20.87 -3.27
N GLU A 252 13.39 -19.88 -2.41
CA GLU A 252 12.25 -19.89 -1.48
C GLU A 252 11.02 -19.16 -2.10
N GLY A 253 11.13 -18.72 -3.35
CA GLY A 253 10.04 -18.06 -4.05
C GLY A 253 8.97 -19.05 -4.52
N TYR A 254 7.74 -18.57 -4.59
CA TYR A 254 6.61 -19.34 -5.12
C TYR A 254 6.33 -18.96 -6.56
N ALA A 255 6.26 -19.94 -7.46
CA ALA A 255 5.67 -19.76 -8.78
C ALA A 255 4.16 -20.00 -8.66
N THR A 256 3.38 -18.95 -8.77
CA THR A 256 1.92 -19.00 -8.52
C THR A 256 1.10 -19.08 -9.81
N GLY A 257 1.74 -19.18 -10.98
CA GLY A 257 1.09 -19.13 -12.30
C GLY A 257 -0.03 -20.16 -12.56
N ASN A 258 -0.12 -21.20 -11.73
CA ASN A 258 -1.20 -22.20 -11.79
C ASN A 258 -2.18 -22.08 -10.61
N CYS A 259 -2.05 -21.05 -9.77
CA CYS A 259 -2.95 -20.82 -8.66
C CYS A 259 -4.13 -19.97 -9.15
N HIS A 260 -5.35 -20.45 -8.90
CA HIS A 260 -6.57 -19.68 -9.11
C HIS A 260 -7.35 -19.66 -7.79
N PHE A 261 -7.63 -18.46 -7.33
CA PHE A 261 -8.43 -18.24 -6.14
C PHE A 261 -9.72 -17.53 -6.54
N ARG A 262 -10.80 -17.85 -5.86
CA ARG A 262 -12.05 -17.11 -5.97
C ARG A 262 -12.29 -16.33 -4.68
N MET A 263 -12.53 -15.04 -4.77
CA MET A 263 -12.82 -14.20 -3.63
C MET A 263 -14.29 -13.82 -3.57
N ARG A 264 -14.91 -14.15 -2.45
CA ARG A 264 -16.31 -13.81 -2.17
C ARG A 264 -16.43 -12.34 -1.74
N PRO A 265 -17.64 -11.74 -1.82
CA PRO A 265 -17.87 -10.37 -1.37
C PRO A 265 -17.53 -10.11 0.10
N ASP A 266 -17.56 -11.15 0.94
CA ASP A 266 -17.16 -11.11 2.35
C ASP A 266 -15.63 -11.24 2.56
N GLY A 267 -14.84 -11.25 1.50
CA GLY A 267 -13.38 -11.39 1.54
C GLY A 267 -12.86 -12.80 1.79
N ALA A 268 -13.73 -13.80 1.84
CA ALA A 268 -13.31 -15.20 1.96
C ALA A 268 -12.68 -15.68 0.66
N LEU A 269 -11.45 -16.19 0.77
CA LEU A 269 -10.68 -16.72 -0.36
C LEU A 269 -10.91 -18.23 -0.48
N LEU A 270 -11.39 -18.67 -1.61
CA LEU A 270 -11.64 -20.08 -1.92
C LEU A 270 -10.58 -20.57 -2.92
N MET A 271 -9.99 -21.72 -2.63
CA MET A 271 -9.13 -22.40 -3.58
C MET A 271 -10.00 -23.35 -4.41
N ASN A 272 -9.94 -23.21 -5.75
CA ASN A 272 -10.50 -24.22 -6.65
C ASN A 272 -9.47 -25.36 -6.78
N PHE A 273 -9.87 -26.54 -6.30
CA PHE A 273 -9.12 -27.78 -6.52
C PHE A 273 -9.58 -28.48 -7.79
#